data_5491212ea4fedeb5f66c81e21fa87b8a
#
_entry.id   5491212ea4fedeb5f66c81e21fa87b8a
#
_cell.length_a   1.000
_cell.length_b   1.000
_cell.length_c   1.000
_cell.angle_alpha   90.00
_cell.angle_beta   90.00
_cell.angle_gamma   90.00
#
_symmetry.space_group_name_H-M   'P 1'
#
loop_
_entity.id
_entity.type
_entity.pdbx_description
1 polymer ?
#
loop_
_entity_poly.entity_id
_entity_poly.type
_entity_poly.pdbx_seq_one_letter_code
_entity_poly.pdbx_strand_id
1 'polypeptide(L)'
;EMQRSLVGSEMCIRDRTKANPELAAKLELWFSGKAPKVNWNAIEQKAGDATRSASAKVLGVLATEVENMIVSSADLSNSDKTDGFLKKTHAFTKDDFTGAFLQAGVSELTMACCCLGMALHGGVIAACATFFVFSDYMKPAVRMAALMELPVKFIWTHDAFRVGEDGPTHEPVEQEAQIRLMEKLKNHKGHNSMLVLRPADAEETTVAWKLAMENTSTPTALIFSRQNIANLPAGNDYSQAAKGAYLSLIHISEP
;
A
#
# COMPACT_ATOMS: atom_id res chain seq x y z
N GLU A 1 -22.79 -22.92 -26.31
CA GLU A 1 -23.23 -21.74 -25.50
C GLU A 1 -22.06 -20.89 -25.07
N MET A 2 -20.94 -21.47 -24.56
CA MET A 2 -19.76 -20.73 -24.14
C MET A 2 -19.12 -19.89 -25.25
N GLN A 3 -19.04 -20.39 -26.50
CA GLN A 3 -18.51 -19.61 -27.63
C GLN A 3 -19.42 -18.42 -28.01
N ARG A 4 -20.75 -18.54 -27.90
CA ARG A 4 -21.65 -17.41 -28.14
C ARG A 4 -21.54 -16.31 -27.12
N SER A 5 -21.30 -16.66 -25.87
CA SER A 5 -21.04 -15.68 -24.76
C SER A 5 -19.75 -14.89 -24.98
N LEU A 6 -18.66 -15.56 -25.41
CA LEU A 6 -17.40 -14.92 -25.72
C LEU A 6 -17.48 -13.96 -26.92
N VAL A 7 -18.15 -14.37 -28.01
CA VAL A 7 -18.33 -13.51 -29.18
C VAL A 7 -19.18 -12.29 -28.85
N GLY A 8 -20.22 -12.45 -28.02
CA GLY A 8 -21.04 -11.32 -27.56
C GLY A 8 -20.27 -10.32 -26.73
N SER A 9 -19.40 -10.80 -25.81
CA SER A 9 -18.57 -9.92 -24.98
C SER A 9 -17.50 -9.21 -25.81
N GLU A 10 -16.87 -9.84 -26.78
CA GLU A 10 -15.91 -9.18 -27.68
C GLU A 10 -16.55 -8.07 -28.51
N MET A 11 -17.76 -8.30 -29.05
CA MET A 11 -18.51 -7.26 -29.78
C MET A 11 -18.84 -6.08 -28.85
N CYS A 12 -19.32 -6.33 -27.63
CA CYS A 12 -19.62 -5.29 -26.66
C CYS A 12 -18.38 -4.47 -26.28
N ILE A 13 -17.23 -5.11 -26.11
CA ILE A 13 -15.96 -4.44 -25.82
C ILE A 13 -15.58 -3.54 -27.01
N ARG A 14 -15.60 -4.03 -28.22
CA ARG A 14 -15.28 -3.27 -29.46
C ARG A 14 -16.20 -2.08 -29.66
N ASP A 15 -17.49 -2.25 -29.45
CA ASP A 15 -18.47 -1.18 -29.61
C ASP A 15 -18.32 -0.12 -28.55
N ARG A 16 -18.07 -0.51 -27.29
CA ARG A 16 -17.75 0.43 -26.20
C ARG A 16 -16.45 1.17 -26.44
N THR A 17 -15.42 0.49 -26.93
CA THR A 17 -14.12 1.11 -27.27
C THR A 17 -14.29 2.19 -28.34
N LYS A 18 -15.11 1.93 -29.36
CA LYS A 18 -15.43 2.92 -30.41
C LYS A 18 -16.23 4.09 -29.88
N ALA A 19 -17.21 3.82 -28.99
CA ALA A 19 -18.06 4.85 -28.41
C ALA A 19 -17.35 5.72 -27.38
N ASN A 20 -16.33 5.18 -26.67
CA ASN A 20 -15.63 5.82 -25.58
C ASN A 20 -14.11 5.58 -25.66
N PRO A 21 -13.41 6.15 -26.65
CA PRO A 21 -12.00 5.85 -26.90
C PRO A 21 -11.08 6.27 -25.75
N GLU A 22 -11.41 7.37 -25.04
CA GLU A 22 -10.63 7.83 -23.88
C GLU A 22 -10.72 6.86 -22.70
N LEU A 23 -11.93 6.35 -22.42
CA LEU A 23 -12.12 5.35 -21.36
C LEU A 23 -11.47 4.02 -21.71
N ALA A 24 -11.47 3.65 -22.98
CA ALA A 24 -10.77 2.46 -23.47
C ALA A 24 -9.25 2.58 -23.26
N ALA A 25 -8.67 3.72 -23.63
CA ALA A 25 -7.24 3.98 -23.43
C ALA A 25 -6.85 3.97 -21.92
N LYS A 26 -7.71 4.54 -21.06
CA LYS A 26 -7.53 4.46 -19.60
C LYS A 26 -7.53 3.01 -19.13
N LEU A 27 -8.51 2.22 -19.56
CA LEU A 27 -8.63 0.83 -19.17
C LEU A 27 -7.41 0.02 -19.61
N GLU A 28 -6.95 0.19 -20.85
CA GLU A 28 -5.71 -0.42 -21.34
C GLU A 28 -4.49 -0.05 -20.50
N LEU A 29 -4.38 1.24 -20.11
CA LEU A 29 -3.31 1.69 -19.24
C LEU A 29 -3.36 0.98 -17.88
N TRP A 30 -4.54 0.88 -17.28
CA TRP A 30 -4.69 0.23 -15.97
C TRP A 30 -4.38 -1.27 -16.02
N PHE A 31 -4.83 -1.97 -17.06
CA PHE A 31 -4.51 -3.38 -17.24
C PHE A 31 -3.07 -3.64 -17.70
N SER A 32 -2.34 -2.61 -18.15
CA SER A 32 -0.93 -2.77 -18.49
C SER A 32 -0.03 -3.07 -17.30
N GLY A 33 -0.52 -2.88 -16.07
CA GLY A 33 0.25 -3.09 -14.84
C GLY A 33 1.40 -2.09 -14.62
N LYS A 34 1.43 -0.99 -15.37
CA LYS A 34 2.46 0.04 -15.20
C LYS A 34 2.21 0.85 -13.94
N ALA A 35 3.29 1.27 -13.31
CA ALA A 35 3.22 2.18 -12.17
C ALA A 35 2.51 3.49 -12.54
N PRO A 36 1.64 4.02 -11.67
CA PRO A 36 0.96 5.28 -11.93
C PRO A 36 1.94 6.45 -11.86
N LYS A 37 1.61 7.52 -12.58
CA LYS A 37 2.35 8.77 -12.50
C LYS A 37 1.80 9.59 -11.35
N VAL A 38 2.64 9.93 -10.37
CA VAL A 38 2.29 10.72 -9.19
C VAL A 38 3.29 11.86 -9.04
N ASN A 39 2.82 13.03 -8.67
CA ASN A 39 3.70 14.16 -8.40
C ASN A 39 4.24 14.12 -6.96
N TRP A 40 5.21 13.23 -6.73
CA TRP A 40 5.82 13.01 -5.41
C TRP A 40 6.44 14.28 -4.80
N ASN A 41 6.96 15.18 -5.63
CA ASN A 41 7.61 16.41 -5.18
C ASN A 41 6.62 17.47 -4.65
N ALA A 42 5.33 17.31 -4.92
CA ALA A 42 4.30 18.18 -4.38
C ALA A 42 3.82 17.77 -2.98
N ILE A 43 4.30 16.65 -2.46
CA ILE A 43 3.90 16.12 -1.15
C ILE A 43 4.81 16.71 -0.08
N GLU A 44 4.33 17.73 0.61
CA GLU A 44 5.04 18.33 1.73
C GLU A 44 4.68 17.59 3.04
N GLN A 45 5.66 17.04 3.70
CA GLN A 45 5.48 16.39 4.99
C GLN A 45 5.63 17.39 6.15
N LYS A 46 5.00 17.08 7.27
CA LYS A 46 5.17 17.85 8.49
C LYS A 46 6.27 17.20 9.33
N ALA A 47 7.28 17.98 9.65
CA ALA A 47 8.38 17.51 10.50
C ALA A 47 7.86 17.04 11.86
N GLY A 48 8.40 15.94 12.35
CA GLY A 48 8.05 15.38 13.64
C GLY A 48 6.73 14.63 13.69
N ASP A 49 6.08 14.37 12.56
CA ASP A 49 4.86 13.56 12.52
C ASP A 49 5.18 12.06 12.62
N ALA A 50 4.21 11.29 13.11
CA ALA A 50 4.24 9.83 13.01
C ALA A 50 4.21 9.39 11.53
N THR A 51 4.93 8.34 11.18
CA THR A 51 4.97 7.88 9.78
C THR A 51 3.60 7.42 9.28
N ARG A 52 2.69 6.93 10.15
CA ARG A 52 1.29 6.68 9.76
C ARG A 52 0.55 7.96 9.35
N SER A 53 0.83 9.10 10.00
CA SER A 53 0.21 10.39 9.67
C SER A 53 0.78 10.96 8.37
N ALA A 54 2.09 10.77 8.15
CA ALA A 54 2.72 11.07 6.88
C ALA A 54 2.14 10.21 5.73
N SER A 55 1.90 8.91 6.00
CA SER A 55 1.20 8.01 5.06
C SER A 55 -0.21 8.50 4.72
N ALA A 56 -0.96 9.05 5.69
CA ALA A 56 -2.29 9.61 5.42
C ALA A 56 -2.26 10.77 4.39
N LYS A 57 -1.24 11.61 4.45
CA LYS A 57 -1.05 12.69 3.46
C LYS A 57 -0.78 12.12 2.07
N VAL A 58 0.12 11.14 1.98
CA VAL A 58 0.40 10.46 0.70
C VAL A 58 -0.86 9.81 0.16
N LEU A 59 -1.61 9.08 1.00
CA LEU A 59 -2.88 8.45 0.61
C LEU A 59 -3.90 9.46 0.12
N GLY A 60 -3.96 10.66 0.72
CA GLY A 60 -4.83 11.74 0.27
C GLY A 60 -4.46 12.26 -1.13
N VAL A 61 -3.18 12.27 -1.50
CA VAL A 61 -2.72 12.61 -2.86
C VAL A 61 -3.02 11.46 -3.82
N LEU A 62 -2.71 10.22 -3.44
CA LEU A 62 -3.00 9.03 -4.26
C LEU A 62 -4.49 8.91 -4.58
N ALA A 63 -5.38 9.27 -3.64
CA ALA A 63 -6.82 9.27 -3.85
C ALA A 63 -7.28 10.22 -4.97
N THR A 64 -6.52 11.27 -5.26
CA THR A 64 -6.84 12.24 -6.31
C THR A 64 -6.10 12.01 -7.62
N GLU A 65 -4.91 11.42 -7.56
CA GLU A 65 -4.05 11.23 -8.74
C GLU A 65 -4.10 9.80 -9.32
N VAL A 66 -4.55 8.80 -8.53
CA VAL A 66 -4.56 7.38 -8.92
C VAL A 66 -5.98 6.83 -8.88
N GLU A 67 -6.71 7.07 -9.95
CA GLU A 67 -8.16 6.78 -10.08
C GLU A 67 -8.50 5.29 -9.90
N ASN A 68 -7.58 4.38 -10.24
CA ASN A 68 -7.78 2.93 -10.14
C ASN A 68 -7.21 2.32 -8.84
N MET A 69 -6.98 3.12 -7.81
CA MET A 69 -6.55 2.61 -6.51
C MET A 69 -7.77 2.32 -5.62
N ILE A 70 -7.75 1.18 -4.95
CA ILE A 70 -8.71 0.81 -3.91
C ILE A 70 -7.96 0.57 -2.61
N VAL A 71 -8.39 1.26 -1.56
CA VAL A 71 -7.84 1.10 -0.21
C VAL A 71 -8.89 0.46 0.70
N SER A 72 -8.46 -0.42 1.58
CA SER A 72 -9.31 -1.04 2.59
C SER A 72 -8.71 -0.96 3.99
N SER A 73 -9.56 -1.01 4.99
CA SER A 73 -9.17 -1.06 6.40
C SER A 73 -10.00 -2.09 7.16
N ALA A 74 -9.39 -2.74 8.14
CA ALA A 74 -10.04 -3.69 9.04
C ALA A 74 -10.75 -2.96 10.20
N ASP A 75 -11.63 -2.00 9.87
CA ASP A 75 -12.37 -1.14 10.79
C ASP A 75 -11.49 -0.23 11.67
N LEU A 76 -10.32 0.13 11.18
CA LEU A 76 -9.32 0.89 11.91
C LEU A 76 -8.91 2.20 11.20
N SER A 77 -9.65 2.66 10.19
CA SER A 77 -9.23 3.72 9.27
C SER A 77 -8.80 5.02 9.97
N ASN A 78 -9.40 5.37 11.08
CA ASN A 78 -9.00 6.53 11.88
C ASN A 78 -7.63 6.33 12.58
N SER A 79 -7.31 5.10 12.95
CA SER A 79 -6.10 4.75 13.69
C SER A 79 -4.96 4.36 12.77
N ASP A 80 -5.21 3.55 11.74
CA ASP A 80 -4.23 3.19 10.72
C ASP A 80 -4.00 4.29 9.68
N LYS A 81 -4.80 5.38 9.78
CA LYS A 81 -4.69 6.59 8.97
C LYS A 81 -5.02 6.42 7.49
N THR A 82 -5.70 5.34 7.11
CA THR A 82 -6.28 5.22 5.77
C THR A 82 -7.47 6.16 5.54
N ASP A 83 -7.98 6.78 6.61
CA ASP A 83 -8.94 7.88 6.51
C ASP A 83 -8.44 9.06 5.66
N GLY A 84 -7.13 9.23 5.50
CA GLY A 84 -6.54 10.18 4.57
C GLY A 84 -6.97 9.95 3.12
N PHE A 85 -7.12 8.68 2.72
CA PHE A 85 -7.68 8.30 1.42
C PHE A 85 -9.20 8.43 1.39
N LEU A 86 -9.88 7.90 2.41
CA LEU A 86 -11.34 7.92 2.49
C LEU A 86 -11.92 9.35 2.44
N LYS A 87 -11.27 10.33 3.06
CA LYS A 87 -11.71 11.75 3.04
C LYS A 87 -11.69 12.39 1.65
N LYS A 88 -11.00 11.81 0.69
CA LYS A 88 -10.90 12.28 -0.69
C LYS A 88 -11.71 11.44 -1.68
N THR A 89 -12.25 10.32 -1.22
CA THR A 89 -13.10 9.38 -1.96
C THR A 89 -14.37 9.11 -1.16
N HIS A 90 -15.01 7.98 -1.43
CA HIS A 90 -16.07 7.45 -0.56
C HIS A 90 -16.00 5.92 -0.53
N ALA A 91 -16.66 5.35 0.45
CA ALA A 91 -16.70 3.91 0.62
C ALA A 91 -17.69 3.25 -0.36
N PHE A 92 -17.40 2.02 -0.74
CA PHE A 92 -18.39 1.16 -1.39
C PHE A 92 -19.59 0.95 -0.49
N THR A 93 -20.77 1.03 -1.07
CA THR A 93 -22.02 0.64 -0.42
C THR A 93 -22.78 -0.34 -1.29
N LYS A 94 -23.86 -0.92 -0.74
CA LYS A 94 -24.68 -1.91 -1.46
C LYS A 94 -25.21 -1.39 -2.81
N ASP A 95 -25.49 -0.11 -2.89
CA ASP A 95 -26.11 0.50 -4.06
C ASP A 95 -25.17 1.50 -4.78
N ASP A 96 -23.93 1.67 -4.30
CA ASP A 96 -22.92 2.55 -4.88
C ASP A 96 -21.55 1.88 -4.92
N PHE A 97 -21.13 1.50 -6.11
CA PHE A 97 -19.83 0.90 -6.42
C PHE A 97 -18.86 1.89 -7.07
N THR A 98 -19.16 3.20 -7.05
CA THR A 98 -18.29 4.25 -7.59
C THR A 98 -17.22 4.70 -6.60
N GLY A 99 -17.31 4.25 -5.33
CA GLY A 99 -16.32 4.50 -4.30
C GLY A 99 -14.98 3.80 -4.58
N ALA A 100 -13.99 4.16 -3.78
CA ALA A 100 -12.65 3.59 -3.85
C ALA A 100 -12.15 3.06 -2.50
N PHE A 101 -13.01 3.02 -1.48
CA PHE A 101 -12.66 2.55 -0.15
C PHE A 101 -13.53 1.36 0.27
N LEU A 102 -12.88 0.25 0.63
CA LEU A 102 -13.54 -0.96 1.11
C LEU A 102 -13.48 -1.02 2.64
N GLN A 103 -14.63 -0.86 3.28
CA GLN A 103 -14.78 -1.10 4.71
C GLN A 103 -14.94 -2.60 4.97
N ALA A 104 -13.83 -3.25 5.29
CA ALA A 104 -13.81 -4.71 5.39
C ALA A 104 -14.34 -5.26 6.72
N GLY A 105 -14.57 -4.39 7.72
CA GLY A 105 -14.82 -4.83 9.08
C GLY A 105 -13.60 -5.47 9.74
N VAL A 106 -13.75 -6.01 10.94
CA VAL A 106 -12.66 -6.71 11.67
C VAL A 106 -12.46 -8.10 11.05
N SER A 107 -11.84 -8.17 9.88
CA SER A 107 -11.63 -9.41 9.13
C SER A 107 -10.40 -9.31 8.22
N GLU A 108 -9.23 -9.28 8.82
CA GLU A 108 -7.95 -9.04 8.15
C GLU A 108 -7.67 -10.05 7.03
N LEU A 109 -7.92 -11.33 7.27
CA LEU A 109 -7.71 -12.37 6.26
C LEU A 109 -8.62 -12.16 5.04
N THR A 110 -9.91 -11.92 5.26
CA THR A 110 -10.88 -11.70 4.20
C THR A 110 -10.53 -10.44 3.40
N MET A 111 -10.19 -9.36 4.07
CA MET A 111 -9.74 -8.11 3.47
C MET A 111 -8.53 -8.33 2.57
N ALA A 112 -7.51 -9.02 3.09
CA ALA A 112 -6.31 -9.33 2.32
C ALA A 112 -6.63 -10.21 1.10
N CYS A 113 -7.47 -11.25 1.26
CA CYS A 113 -7.90 -12.10 0.14
C CYS A 113 -8.68 -11.32 -0.93
N CYS A 114 -9.52 -10.37 -0.54
CA CYS A 114 -10.19 -9.47 -1.49
C CYS A 114 -9.17 -8.64 -2.28
N CYS A 115 -8.13 -8.10 -1.61
CA CYS A 115 -7.07 -7.37 -2.28
C CYS A 115 -6.25 -8.24 -3.23
N LEU A 116 -5.99 -9.52 -2.87
CA LEU A 116 -5.37 -10.48 -3.77
C LEU A 116 -6.24 -10.71 -5.02
N GLY A 117 -7.54 -10.89 -4.83
CA GLY A 117 -8.50 -11.08 -5.93
C GLY A 117 -8.53 -9.89 -6.88
N MET A 118 -8.53 -8.66 -6.33
CA MET A 118 -8.45 -7.43 -7.13
C MET A 118 -7.14 -7.34 -7.92
N ALA A 119 -6.01 -7.60 -7.26
CA ALA A 119 -4.70 -7.60 -7.92
C ALA A 119 -4.57 -8.68 -9.00
N LEU A 120 -5.13 -9.87 -8.75
CA LEU A 120 -5.14 -10.97 -9.70
C LEU A 120 -6.02 -10.67 -10.92
N HIS A 121 -7.17 -10.02 -10.73
CA HIS A 121 -8.02 -9.55 -11.83
C HIS A 121 -7.28 -8.53 -12.71
N GLY A 122 -6.44 -7.70 -12.10
CA GLY A 122 -5.73 -6.62 -12.79
C GLY A 122 -6.56 -5.34 -12.95
N GLY A 123 -5.92 -4.29 -13.44
CA GLY A 123 -6.54 -2.98 -13.65
C GLY A 123 -6.75 -2.15 -12.39
N VAL A 124 -6.48 -2.71 -11.21
CA VAL A 124 -6.67 -2.06 -9.91
C VAL A 124 -5.40 -2.16 -9.08
N ILE A 125 -5.06 -1.09 -8.38
CA ILE A 125 -4.01 -1.07 -7.37
C ILE A 125 -4.67 -1.26 -6.00
N ALA A 126 -4.49 -2.43 -5.39
CA ALA A 126 -5.13 -2.79 -4.14
C ALA A 126 -4.19 -2.55 -2.94
N ALA A 127 -4.72 -1.89 -1.91
CA ALA A 127 -4.05 -1.69 -0.64
C ALA A 127 -4.98 -2.05 0.52
N CYS A 128 -4.43 -2.66 1.58
CA CYS A 128 -5.18 -3.00 2.78
C CYS A 128 -4.37 -2.70 4.04
N ALA A 129 -5.07 -2.23 5.07
CA ALA A 129 -4.47 -1.71 6.28
C ALA A 129 -5.04 -2.34 7.55
N THR A 130 -4.14 -2.54 8.51
CA THR A 130 -4.45 -2.90 9.90
C THR A 130 -3.27 -2.51 10.79
N PHE A 131 -3.33 -2.83 12.08
CA PHE A 131 -2.16 -2.72 12.96
C PHE A 131 -1.16 -3.84 12.69
N PHE A 132 0.11 -3.57 12.92
CA PHE A 132 1.17 -4.50 12.53
C PHE A 132 1.08 -5.85 13.25
N VAL A 133 0.69 -5.89 14.53
CA VAL A 133 0.45 -7.14 15.25
C VAL A 133 -0.60 -8.01 14.56
N PHE A 134 -1.63 -7.42 13.97
CA PHE A 134 -2.70 -8.14 13.27
C PHE A 134 -2.31 -8.61 11.87
N SER A 135 -1.09 -8.32 11.41
CA SER A 135 -0.52 -8.98 10.24
C SER A 135 -0.49 -10.50 10.40
N ASP A 136 -0.50 -11.01 11.64
CA ASP A 136 -0.61 -12.44 11.95
C ASP A 136 -1.84 -13.07 11.32
N TYR A 137 -2.97 -12.38 11.35
CA TYR A 137 -4.21 -12.86 10.74
C TYR A 137 -4.19 -12.79 9.20
N MET A 138 -3.30 -11.99 8.61
CA MET A 138 -3.15 -11.84 7.16
C MET A 138 -2.08 -12.76 6.55
N LYS A 139 -1.24 -13.38 7.33
CA LYS A 139 -0.05 -14.13 6.85
C LYS A 139 -0.33 -15.14 5.74
N PRO A 140 -1.40 -15.95 5.79
CA PRO A 140 -1.71 -16.86 4.69
C PRO A 140 -1.91 -16.13 3.36
N ALA A 141 -2.63 -14.99 3.38
CA ALA A 141 -2.86 -14.17 2.20
C ALA A 141 -1.58 -13.47 1.74
N VAL A 142 -0.77 -12.91 2.67
CA VAL A 142 0.53 -12.30 2.35
C VAL A 142 1.45 -13.31 1.66
N ARG A 143 1.51 -14.54 2.18
CA ARG A 143 2.26 -15.64 1.57
C ARG A 143 1.76 -15.95 0.16
N MET A 144 0.46 -16.00 -0.05
CA MET A 144 -0.13 -16.24 -1.38
C MET A 144 0.16 -15.09 -2.34
N ALA A 145 0.09 -13.83 -1.87
CA ALA A 145 0.48 -12.68 -2.69
C ALA A 145 1.93 -12.78 -3.17
N ALA A 146 2.85 -13.19 -2.27
CA ALA A 146 4.25 -13.41 -2.60
C ALA A 146 4.45 -14.56 -3.61
N LEU A 147 3.77 -15.70 -3.42
CA LEU A 147 3.83 -16.84 -4.33
C LEU A 147 3.26 -16.54 -5.72
N MET A 148 2.20 -15.75 -5.78
CA MET A 148 1.51 -15.38 -7.02
C MET A 148 2.09 -14.11 -7.66
N GLU A 149 3.12 -13.50 -7.06
CA GLU A 149 3.76 -12.26 -7.52
C GLU A 149 2.74 -11.10 -7.69
N LEU A 150 1.78 -10.96 -6.76
CA LEU A 150 0.73 -9.95 -6.80
C LEU A 150 1.18 -8.66 -6.11
N PRO A 151 1.07 -7.48 -6.75
CA PRO A 151 1.59 -6.22 -6.23
C PRO A 151 0.66 -5.54 -5.21
N VAL A 152 0.10 -6.29 -4.27
CA VAL A 152 -0.73 -5.75 -3.19
C VAL A 152 0.11 -4.91 -2.23
N LYS A 153 -0.45 -3.79 -1.74
CA LYS A 153 0.18 -2.92 -0.75
C LYS A 153 -0.42 -3.21 0.63
N PHE A 154 0.36 -3.86 1.48
CA PHE A 154 0.01 -4.10 2.87
C PHE A 154 0.49 -2.93 3.72
N ILE A 155 -0.42 -2.24 4.38
CA ILE A 155 -0.16 -1.08 5.24
C ILE A 155 -0.33 -1.53 6.68
N TRP A 156 0.76 -1.52 7.44
CA TRP A 156 0.76 -1.93 8.84
C TRP A 156 1.26 -0.80 9.73
N THR A 157 0.37 -0.29 10.55
CA THR A 157 0.68 0.77 11.51
C THR A 157 0.88 0.20 12.91
N HIS A 158 1.24 1.04 13.87
CA HIS A 158 1.53 0.61 15.23
C HIS A 158 2.69 -0.41 15.24
N ASP A 159 3.81 0.00 14.64
CA ASP A 159 5.05 -0.73 14.79
C ASP A 159 5.48 -0.77 16.28
N ALA A 160 6.46 -1.57 16.63
CA ALA A 160 6.89 -1.72 18.02
C ALA A 160 7.46 -0.44 18.67
N PHE A 161 7.60 0.67 17.91
CA PHE A 161 8.20 1.89 18.43
C PHE A 161 7.23 2.66 19.33
N ARG A 162 7.43 2.57 20.64
CA ARG A 162 6.69 3.30 21.68
C ARG A 162 5.16 3.16 21.57
N VAL A 163 4.68 1.94 21.34
CA VAL A 163 3.23 1.69 21.22
C VAL A 163 2.49 2.15 22.48
N GLY A 164 3.06 1.93 23.66
CA GLY A 164 2.59 2.53 24.91
C GLY A 164 1.30 1.93 25.44
N GLU A 165 0.28 2.77 25.57
CA GLU A 165 -0.99 2.44 26.23
C GLU A 165 -1.83 1.36 25.53
N ASP A 166 -1.56 1.05 24.29
CA ASP A 166 -2.27 -0.03 23.57
C ASP A 166 -1.97 -1.42 24.17
N GLY A 167 -0.81 -1.54 24.84
CA GLY A 167 -0.43 -2.70 25.64
C GLY A 167 -0.01 -3.94 24.82
N PRO A 168 0.25 -5.06 25.49
CA PRO A 168 0.87 -6.24 24.89
C PRO A 168 0.00 -6.93 23.81
N THR A 169 -1.31 -6.72 23.82
CA THR A 169 -2.20 -7.27 22.80
C THR A 169 -2.07 -6.57 21.45
N HIS A 170 -1.45 -5.40 21.40
CA HIS A 170 -1.29 -4.56 20.22
C HIS A 170 0.19 -4.32 19.86
N GLU A 171 1.11 -4.85 20.66
CA GLU A 171 2.54 -4.67 20.46
C GLU A 171 3.12 -5.76 19.57
N PRO A 172 3.60 -5.45 18.37
CA PRO A 172 4.31 -6.44 17.54
C PRO A 172 5.69 -6.71 18.14
N VAL A 173 6.05 -7.97 18.26
CA VAL A 173 7.35 -8.42 18.79
C VAL A 173 8.14 -9.17 17.70
N GLU A 174 7.62 -10.28 17.24
CA GLU A 174 8.25 -11.12 16.22
C GLU A 174 7.82 -10.81 14.78
N GLN A 175 6.80 -10.00 14.59
CA GLN A 175 6.18 -9.75 13.27
C GLN A 175 7.18 -9.18 12.27
N GLU A 176 8.05 -8.26 12.69
CA GLU A 176 9.04 -7.69 11.78
C GLU A 176 10.06 -8.75 11.33
N ALA A 177 10.57 -9.57 12.24
CA ALA A 177 11.50 -10.64 11.90
C ALA A 177 10.88 -11.63 10.90
N GLN A 178 9.61 -11.98 11.09
CA GLN A 178 8.88 -12.88 10.20
C GLN A 178 8.67 -12.28 8.81
N ILE A 179 8.30 -11.00 8.72
CA ILE A 179 8.09 -10.32 7.43
C ILE A 179 9.43 -10.09 6.72
N ARG A 180 10.49 -9.74 7.45
CA ARG A 180 11.85 -9.64 6.89
C ARG A 180 12.38 -10.99 6.40
N LEU A 181 11.99 -12.09 7.04
CA LEU A 181 12.31 -13.42 6.53
C LEU A 181 11.61 -13.69 5.19
N MET A 182 10.33 -13.33 5.07
CA MET A 182 9.59 -13.45 3.80
C MET A 182 10.22 -12.61 2.69
N GLU A 183 10.70 -11.42 2.99
CA GLU A 183 11.40 -10.56 2.04
C GLU A 183 12.63 -11.26 1.41
N LYS A 184 13.37 -12.02 2.23
CA LYS A 184 14.59 -12.73 1.79
C LYS A 184 14.33 -13.98 0.93
N LEU A 185 13.12 -14.51 0.95
CA LEU A 185 12.76 -15.62 0.09
C LEU A 185 12.80 -15.19 -1.37
N LYS A 186 13.17 -16.10 -2.26
CA LYS A 186 13.20 -15.82 -3.69
C LYS A 186 11.93 -16.31 -4.37
N ASN A 187 11.40 -15.48 -5.26
CA ASN A 187 10.30 -15.85 -6.14
C ASN A 187 10.79 -16.69 -7.34
N HIS A 188 9.88 -17.08 -8.22
CA HIS A 188 10.20 -17.87 -9.40
C HIS A 188 11.18 -17.21 -10.37
N LYS A 189 11.32 -15.90 -10.33
CA LYS A 189 12.24 -15.11 -11.16
C LYS A 189 13.59 -14.86 -10.47
N GLY A 190 13.79 -15.38 -9.26
CA GLY A 190 15.02 -15.19 -8.49
C GLY A 190 15.12 -13.84 -7.78
N HIS A 191 14.07 -13.01 -7.82
CA HIS A 191 13.98 -11.77 -7.06
C HIS A 191 13.45 -12.01 -5.64
N ASN A 192 13.58 -11.02 -4.76
CA ASN A 192 12.94 -11.08 -3.45
C ASN A 192 11.43 -11.23 -3.61
N SER A 193 10.80 -12.07 -2.80
CA SER A 193 9.38 -12.40 -2.92
C SER A 193 8.46 -11.27 -2.47
N MET A 194 9.00 -10.27 -1.76
CA MET A 194 8.26 -9.13 -1.24
C MET A 194 9.23 -7.94 -1.04
N LEU A 195 8.69 -6.73 -1.07
CA LEU A 195 9.39 -5.51 -0.69
C LEU A 195 8.91 -5.08 0.70
N VAL A 196 9.83 -4.88 1.65
CA VAL A 196 9.49 -4.45 3.01
C VAL A 196 10.12 -3.11 3.31
N LEU A 197 9.28 -2.12 3.62
CA LEU A 197 9.67 -0.73 3.84
C LEU A 197 9.21 -0.27 5.24
N ARG A 198 10.15 0.23 6.02
CA ARG A 198 9.90 0.84 7.33
C ARG A 198 10.64 2.18 7.38
N PRO A 199 10.00 3.26 6.95
CA PRO A 199 10.62 4.57 6.88
C PRO A 199 10.96 5.11 8.28
N ALA A 200 12.08 5.81 8.38
CA ALA A 200 12.58 6.36 9.64
C ALA A 200 11.80 7.60 10.09
N ASP A 201 11.25 8.38 9.15
CA ASP A 201 10.53 9.61 9.43
C ASP A 201 9.44 9.93 8.39
N ALA A 202 8.85 11.11 8.49
CA ALA A 202 7.79 11.55 7.61
C ALA A 202 8.24 11.72 6.15
N GLU A 203 9.46 12.20 5.92
CA GLU A 203 9.99 12.41 4.56
C GLU A 203 10.29 11.07 3.88
N GLU A 204 10.93 10.15 4.59
CA GLU A 204 11.16 8.78 4.08
C GLU A 204 9.85 8.04 3.79
N THR A 205 8.75 8.40 4.47
CA THR A 205 7.44 7.83 4.19
C THR A 205 6.98 8.13 2.77
N THR A 206 7.26 9.32 2.25
CA THR A 206 6.95 9.67 0.85
C THR A 206 7.78 8.81 -0.11
N VAL A 207 9.07 8.62 0.18
CA VAL A 207 9.95 7.75 -0.61
C VAL A 207 9.48 6.29 -0.58
N ALA A 208 9.10 5.80 0.61
CA ALA A 208 8.58 4.44 0.77
C ALA A 208 7.31 4.22 -0.07
N TRP A 209 6.38 5.16 -0.07
CA TRP A 209 5.19 5.08 -0.91
C TRP A 209 5.52 5.12 -2.41
N LYS A 210 6.47 5.98 -2.82
CA LYS A 210 6.93 5.99 -4.20
C LYS A 210 7.45 4.62 -4.62
N LEU A 211 8.35 4.02 -3.85
CA LEU A 211 8.87 2.67 -4.10
C LEU A 211 7.74 1.61 -4.11
N ALA A 212 6.78 1.73 -3.20
CA ALA A 212 5.63 0.83 -3.15
C ALA A 212 4.79 0.92 -4.42
N MET A 213 4.55 2.11 -4.96
CA MET A 213 3.77 2.30 -6.18
C MET A 213 4.54 1.89 -7.44
N GLU A 214 5.85 2.04 -7.45
CA GLU A 214 6.75 1.58 -8.52
C GLU A 214 6.93 0.05 -8.53
N ASN A 215 6.74 -0.63 -7.38
CA ASN A 215 6.79 -2.08 -7.29
C ASN A 215 5.50 -2.71 -7.83
N THR A 216 5.51 -3.10 -9.08
CA THR A 216 4.36 -3.69 -9.79
C THR A 216 4.42 -5.21 -9.94
N SER A 217 5.40 -5.87 -9.33
CA SER A 217 5.68 -7.30 -9.56
C SER A 217 5.67 -8.17 -8.30
N THR A 218 5.65 -7.57 -7.11
CA THR A 218 5.64 -8.30 -5.84
C THR A 218 4.84 -7.53 -4.79
N PRO A 219 4.33 -8.18 -3.74
CA PRO A 219 3.67 -7.46 -2.66
C PRO A 219 4.64 -6.53 -1.95
N THR A 220 4.12 -5.42 -1.43
CA THR A 220 4.88 -4.47 -0.61
C THR A 220 4.28 -4.39 0.78
N ALA A 221 5.12 -4.50 1.80
CA ALA A 221 4.79 -4.18 3.19
C ALA A 221 5.29 -2.77 3.53
N LEU A 222 4.38 -1.94 4.00
CA LEU A 222 4.64 -0.58 4.50
C LEU A 222 4.39 -0.59 6.01
N ILE A 223 5.44 -0.45 6.80
CA ILE A 223 5.37 -0.51 8.28
C ILE A 223 5.56 0.88 8.84
N PHE A 224 4.57 1.37 9.59
CA PHE A 224 4.52 2.75 10.07
C PHE A 224 4.39 2.85 11.58
N SER A 225 5.04 3.86 12.16
CA SER A 225 4.93 4.18 13.58
C SER A 225 3.56 4.74 13.96
N ARG A 226 3.12 4.42 15.18
CA ARG A 226 2.00 5.10 15.84
C ARG A 226 2.43 6.45 16.40
N GLN A 227 3.59 6.50 17.02
CA GLN A 227 4.11 7.67 17.71
C GLN A 227 4.86 8.61 16.76
N ASN A 228 4.92 9.85 17.15
CA ASN A 228 5.68 10.86 16.45
C ASN A 228 7.17 10.54 16.47
N ILE A 229 7.84 10.78 15.36
CA ILE A 229 9.27 10.56 15.18
C ILE A 229 9.90 11.85 14.71
N ALA A 230 10.99 12.26 15.35
CA ALA A 230 11.78 13.41 14.89
C ALA A 230 12.34 13.11 13.48
N ASN A 231 12.32 14.10 12.61
CA ASN A 231 12.96 13.97 11.31
C ASN A 231 14.47 13.76 11.48
N LEU A 232 15.06 13.10 10.51
CA LEU A 232 16.51 13.05 10.37
C LEU A 232 17.08 14.48 10.30
N PRO A 233 18.35 14.69 10.70
CA PRO A 233 18.97 16.02 10.67
C PRO A 233 18.86 16.69 9.30
N ALA A 234 18.81 18.02 9.28
CA ALA A 234 18.76 18.78 8.04
C ALA A 234 19.98 18.48 7.16
N GLY A 235 19.76 18.47 5.84
CA GLY A 235 20.80 18.17 4.85
C GLY A 235 20.90 16.72 4.43
N ASN A 236 20.05 15.83 4.96
CA ASN A 236 19.94 14.47 4.42
C ASN A 236 19.31 14.48 3.04
N ASP A 237 19.85 13.66 2.15
CA ASP A 237 19.27 13.38 0.84
C ASP A 237 18.32 12.18 0.97
N TYR A 238 17.05 12.45 1.20
CA TYR A 238 16.01 11.42 1.36
C TYR A 238 15.84 10.52 0.12
N SER A 239 16.31 10.97 -1.06
CA SER A 239 16.29 10.11 -2.26
C SER A 239 17.16 8.86 -2.08
N GLN A 240 18.16 8.92 -1.21
CA GLN A 240 19.04 7.79 -0.90
C GLN A 240 18.32 6.67 -0.12
N ALA A 241 17.20 6.96 0.54
CA ALA A 241 16.39 5.94 1.21
C ALA A 241 15.93 4.84 0.24
N ALA A 242 15.79 5.16 -1.03
CA ALA A 242 15.49 4.19 -2.10
C ALA A 242 16.56 3.10 -2.26
N LYS A 243 17.77 3.30 -1.75
CA LYS A 243 18.87 2.32 -1.76
C LYS A 243 18.79 1.32 -0.60
N GLY A 244 17.83 1.50 0.32
CA GLY A 244 17.63 0.66 1.50
C GLY A 244 18.49 1.00 2.69
N ALA A 245 19.65 1.63 2.50
CA ALA A 245 20.51 2.17 3.56
C ALA A 245 21.36 3.29 3.00
N TYR A 246 21.62 4.33 3.81
CA TYR A 246 22.49 5.45 3.47
C TYR A 246 23.08 6.08 4.72
N LEU A 247 24.17 6.83 4.54
CA LEU A 247 24.77 7.59 5.65
C LEU A 247 23.90 8.83 5.91
N SER A 248 23.22 8.84 7.05
CA SER A 248 22.59 10.04 7.57
C SER A 248 23.65 10.93 8.25
N LEU A 249 23.43 12.24 8.19
CA LEU A 249 24.22 13.20 8.97
C LEU A 249 23.81 13.08 10.46
N ILE A 250 24.26 12.02 11.12
CA ILE A 250 24.09 11.87 12.55
C ILE A 250 25.27 12.60 13.20
N HIS A 251 24.99 13.62 13.98
CA HIS A 251 25.95 14.08 14.98
C HIS A 251 26.12 12.97 16.02
N ILE A 252 27.16 12.19 15.87
CA ILE A 252 27.71 11.43 16.99
C ILE A 252 28.33 12.48 17.90
N SER A 253 27.57 12.96 18.87
CA SER A 253 28.19 13.63 20.01
C SER A 253 28.98 12.56 20.74
N GLU A 254 30.28 12.63 20.68
CA GLU A 254 31.14 11.80 21.49
C GLU A 254 30.77 11.99 22.97
N PRO A 255 30.86 10.94 23.81
CA PRO A 255 30.50 11.01 25.21
C PRO A 255 31.41 11.94 26.00
#